data_034159f25ccb6304cbbbd77761d85a28
#
_entry.id   034159f25ccb6304cbbbd77761d85a28
#
_cell.length_a   1.000
_cell.length_b   1.000
_cell.length_c   1.000
_cell.angle_alpha   90.00
_cell.angle_beta   90.00
_cell.angle_gamma   90.00
#
_symmetry.space_group_name_H-M   'P 1'
#
loop_
_entity.id
_entity.type
_entity.pdbx_description
1 polymer ?
#
loop_
_entity_poly.entity_id
_entity_poly.type
_entity_poly.pdbx_seq_one_letter_code
_entity_poly.pdbx_strand_id
1 'polypeptide(L)'
;MAFRVYQNKKECFFMSQTVSNQTPARNASGSKPAEVAVRPAATLAATPAASLVRPKIDTKTIVSLAMLTAIAYIVMLLSKTMPSVMFLDFDFKDVIICIGGFTFGPMTALLLSVMVAFIEMITISDTFLYGFLMNAIATCSFCCTASFIYKKVHSKKGAVIGLASGVVCLVCVMLLWNYLITPFYMGQPREVVEAMLLPVFLPFNLAKGGMNMAATLLIYPPVVAALRRAGVVPPSQSAQGKKFSAGFLLFSLALLVTFVLFALVLAGVI
;
A
#
# COMPACT_ATOMS: atom_id res chain seq x y z
N MET A 1 -18.35 22.15 -14.08
CA MET A 1 -18.17 21.85 -15.51
C MET A 1 -17.77 20.38 -15.79
N ALA A 2 -17.28 19.63 -14.81
CA ALA A 2 -16.88 18.20 -14.98
C ALA A 2 -18.05 17.19 -14.92
N PHE A 3 -19.19 17.56 -14.38
CA PHE A 3 -20.35 16.65 -14.24
C PHE A 3 -21.16 16.50 -15.53
N ARG A 4 -21.07 17.44 -16.45
CA ARG A 4 -21.76 17.41 -17.77
C ARG A 4 -21.07 16.51 -18.81
N VAL A 5 -19.79 16.25 -18.63
CA VAL A 5 -19.00 15.39 -19.56
C VAL A 5 -19.24 13.90 -19.29
N TYR A 6 -19.64 13.55 -18.06
CA TYR A 6 -19.86 12.14 -17.68
C TYR A 6 -21.22 11.61 -18.12
N GLN A 7 -22.23 12.47 -18.25
CA GLN A 7 -23.56 12.09 -18.74
C GLN A 7 -23.56 11.84 -20.25
N ASN A 8 -22.79 12.60 -21.01
CA ASN A 8 -22.76 12.49 -22.48
C ASN A 8 -22.09 11.18 -22.99
N LYS A 9 -21.26 10.54 -22.14
CA LYS A 9 -20.58 9.27 -22.51
C LYS A 9 -21.45 8.03 -22.29
N LYS A 10 -22.50 8.12 -21.46
CA LYS A 10 -23.47 7.04 -21.27
C LYS A 10 -24.54 6.99 -22.36
N GLU A 11 -24.94 8.13 -22.90
CA GLU A 11 -25.94 8.19 -23.98
C GLU A 11 -25.39 7.71 -25.33
N CYS A 12 -24.10 7.98 -25.62
CA CYS A 12 -23.46 7.44 -26.82
C CYS A 12 -23.28 5.92 -26.80
N PHE A 13 -23.17 5.30 -25.62
CA PHE A 13 -23.05 3.84 -25.53
C PHE A 13 -24.38 3.13 -25.70
N PHE A 14 -25.51 3.75 -25.33
CA PHE A 14 -26.84 3.18 -25.46
C PHE A 14 -27.39 3.30 -26.90
N MET A 15 -27.03 4.34 -27.65
CA MET A 15 -27.45 4.50 -29.07
C MET A 15 -26.70 3.58 -30.02
N SER A 16 -25.52 3.10 -29.67
CA SER A 16 -24.76 2.16 -30.52
C SER A 16 -25.31 0.72 -30.52
N GLN A 17 -26.13 0.35 -29.53
CA GLN A 17 -26.70 -1.00 -29.47
C GLN A 17 -28.10 -1.14 -30.15
N THR A 18 -28.75 -0.01 -30.47
CA THR A 18 -30.10 -0.04 -31.07
C THR A 18 -30.12 -0.05 -32.62
N VAL A 19 -28.98 0.15 -33.28
CA VAL A 19 -28.87 0.24 -34.74
C VAL A 19 -28.50 -1.07 -35.42
N SER A 20 -28.18 -2.14 -34.68
CA SER A 20 -27.71 -3.41 -35.26
C SER A 20 -28.79 -4.48 -35.52
N ASN A 21 -30.09 -4.17 -35.38
CA ASN A 21 -31.15 -5.18 -35.53
C ASN A 21 -32.28 -4.74 -36.48
N GLN A 22 -31.95 -4.24 -37.66
CA GLN A 22 -32.93 -4.13 -38.76
C GLN A 22 -32.31 -4.66 -40.04
N THR A 23 -32.63 -5.90 -40.39
CA THR A 23 -32.46 -6.45 -41.74
C THR A 23 -33.84 -6.59 -42.39
N PRO A 24 -34.02 -6.17 -43.64
CA PRO A 24 -35.33 -6.04 -44.28
C PRO A 24 -35.90 -7.38 -44.74
N ALA A 25 -37.20 -7.50 -44.55
CA ALA A 25 -38.03 -8.60 -45.06
C ALA A 25 -38.08 -8.66 -46.60
N ARG A 26 -37.92 -9.84 -47.16
CA ARG A 26 -38.28 -10.13 -48.56
C ARG A 26 -39.40 -11.17 -48.59
N ASN A 27 -40.48 -10.81 -49.24
CA ASN A 27 -41.68 -11.56 -49.43
C ASN A 27 -41.45 -12.93 -50.15
N ALA A 28 -42.12 -13.95 -49.64
CA ALA A 28 -42.74 -14.99 -50.57
C ALA A 28 -43.86 -15.70 -49.82
N SER A 29 -44.99 -15.79 -50.53
CA SER A 29 -46.27 -16.38 -50.18
C SER A 29 -46.21 -17.90 -49.97
N GLY A 30 -47.04 -18.43 -49.07
CA GLY A 30 -47.28 -19.88 -48.92
C GLY A 30 -48.07 -20.20 -47.67
N SER A 31 -49.40 -20.32 -47.85
CA SER A 31 -50.38 -20.71 -46.84
C SER A 31 -50.20 -22.14 -46.33
N LYS A 32 -50.22 -22.36 -44.99
CA LYS A 32 -50.81 -23.53 -44.33
C LYS A 32 -50.94 -23.30 -42.77
N PRO A 33 -51.79 -24.07 -42.08
CA PRO A 33 -52.58 -23.59 -40.98
C PRO A 33 -51.86 -23.75 -39.59
N ALA A 34 -52.42 -22.98 -38.65
CA ALA A 34 -51.97 -22.87 -37.27
C ALA A 34 -51.93 -24.20 -36.49
N GLU A 35 -50.79 -24.61 -36.05
CA GLU A 35 -50.60 -25.60 -34.98
C GLU A 35 -50.28 -24.85 -33.68
N VAL A 36 -51.18 -25.03 -32.71
CA VAL A 36 -51.07 -24.43 -31.38
C VAL A 36 -49.97 -25.18 -30.63
N ALA A 37 -48.74 -24.65 -30.69
CA ALA A 37 -47.64 -25.16 -29.89
C ALA A 37 -47.76 -24.64 -28.44
N VAL A 38 -48.13 -25.56 -27.54
CA VAL A 38 -48.08 -25.38 -26.08
C VAL A 38 -46.63 -25.06 -25.69
N ARG A 39 -46.39 -23.85 -25.22
CA ARG A 39 -45.11 -23.47 -24.66
C ARG A 39 -44.89 -24.28 -23.36
N PRO A 40 -43.82 -25.07 -23.22
CA PRO A 40 -43.46 -25.64 -21.94
C PRO A 40 -43.00 -24.51 -20.99
N ALA A 41 -43.43 -24.62 -19.74
CA ALA A 41 -43.11 -23.70 -18.65
C ALA A 41 -41.60 -23.40 -18.61
N ALA A 42 -41.30 -22.11 -18.59
CA ALA A 42 -39.91 -21.64 -18.41
C ALA A 42 -39.34 -22.24 -17.11
N THR A 43 -38.46 -23.21 -17.27
CA THR A 43 -37.61 -23.69 -16.19
C THR A 43 -36.78 -22.49 -15.70
N LEU A 44 -37.02 -22.09 -14.46
CA LEU A 44 -36.18 -21.12 -13.76
C LEU A 44 -34.75 -21.64 -13.82
N ALA A 45 -33.97 -21.13 -14.79
CA ALA A 45 -32.55 -21.35 -14.81
C ALA A 45 -31.95 -20.76 -13.51
N ALA A 46 -31.56 -21.65 -12.61
CA ALA A 46 -30.82 -21.29 -11.42
C ALA A 46 -29.61 -20.46 -11.86
N THR A 47 -29.56 -19.21 -11.46
CA THR A 47 -28.40 -18.34 -11.60
C THR A 47 -27.19 -19.11 -11.05
N PRO A 48 -26.13 -19.37 -11.85
CA PRO A 48 -24.97 -20.06 -11.32
C PRO A 48 -24.44 -19.19 -10.17
N ALA A 49 -24.41 -19.76 -8.97
CA ALA A 49 -23.80 -19.16 -7.81
C ALA A 49 -22.41 -18.68 -8.25
N ALA A 50 -22.17 -17.38 -8.15
CA ALA A 50 -20.89 -16.79 -8.42
C ALA A 50 -19.86 -17.55 -7.59
N SER A 51 -19.13 -18.45 -8.21
CA SER A 51 -18.04 -19.17 -7.57
C SER A 51 -17.07 -18.10 -7.07
N LEU A 52 -16.95 -17.96 -5.76
CA LEU A 52 -15.90 -17.20 -5.13
C LEU A 52 -14.58 -17.80 -5.61
N VAL A 53 -14.06 -17.28 -6.70
CA VAL A 53 -12.72 -17.63 -7.19
C VAL A 53 -11.77 -17.13 -6.09
N ARG A 54 -11.43 -18.02 -5.16
CA ARG A 54 -10.35 -17.77 -4.21
C ARG A 54 -9.09 -17.51 -5.04
N PRO A 55 -8.44 -16.36 -4.91
CA PRO A 55 -7.20 -16.12 -5.61
C PRO A 55 -6.22 -17.22 -5.18
N LYS A 56 -5.81 -18.07 -6.12
CA LYS A 56 -4.75 -19.05 -5.87
C LYS A 56 -3.49 -18.23 -5.61
N ILE A 57 -3.03 -18.21 -4.36
CA ILE A 57 -1.76 -17.59 -4.01
C ILE A 57 -0.69 -18.47 -4.67
N ASP A 58 -0.05 -17.91 -5.70
CA ASP A 58 1.01 -18.60 -6.42
C ASP A 58 2.22 -18.82 -5.48
N THR A 59 2.84 -20.00 -5.57
CA THR A 59 4.04 -20.36 -4.79
C THR A 59 5.14 -19.31 -4.92
N LYS A 60 5.31 -18.73 -6.11
CA LYS A 60 6.25 -17.62 -6.33
C LYS A 60 5.96 -16.41 -5.46
N THR A 61 4.69 -16.07 -5.28
CA THR A 61 4.28 -14.97 -4.40
C THR A 61 4.62 -15.27 -2.95
N ILE A 62 4.34 -16.48 -2.45
CA ILE A 62 4.69 -16.90 -1.08
C ILE A 62 6.19 -16.79 -0.83
N VAL A 63 7.00 -17.34 -1.74
CA VAL A 63 8.47 -17.29 -1.65
C VAL A 63 8.96 -15.84 -1.66
N SER A 64 8.41 -15.00 -2.52
CA SER A 64 8.75 -13.56 -2.57
C SER A 64 8.41 -12.83 -1.29
N LEU A 65 7.26 -13.13 -0.66
CA LEU A 65 6.86 -12.57 0.62
C LEU A 65 7.79 -13.00 1.75
N ALA A 66 8.16 -14.29 1.79
CA ALA A 66 9.13 -14.81 2.77
C ALA A 66 10.49 -14.13 2.64
N MET A 67 10.99 -13.96 1.40
CA MET A 67 12.23 -13.22 1.14
C MET A 67 12.15 -11.75 1.59
N LEU A 68 11.04 -11.05 1.27
CA LEU A 68 10.85 -9.66 1.68
C LEU A 68 10.76 -9.53 3.21
N THR A 69 10.11 -10.47 3.90
CA THR A 69 10.06 -10.52 5.36
C THR A 69 11.46 -10.66 5.95
N ALA A 70 12.27 -11.59 5.42
CA ALA A 70 13.65 -11.80 5.88
C ALA A 70 14.52 -10.56 5.65
N ILE A 71 14.44 -9.94 4.47
CA ILE A 71 15.19 -8.72 4.15
C ILE A 71 14.74 -7.57 5.06
N ALA A 72 13.43 -7.37 5.26
CA ALA A 72 12.91 -6.33 6.14
C ALA A 72 13.38 -6.52 7.57
N TYR A 73 13.41 -7.75 8.06
CA TYR A 73 13.94 -8.09 9.38
C TYR A 73 15.43 -7.80 9.52
N ILE A 74 16.24 -8.19 8.53
CA ILE A 74 17.69 -7.88 8.51
C ILE A 74 17.92 -6.36 8.49
N VAL A 75 17.18 -5.62 7.67
CA VAL A 75 17.26 -4.15 7.61
C VAL A 75 16.89 -3.53 8.96
N MET A 76 15.89 -4.08 9.65
CA MET A 76 15.51 -3.65 10.99
C MET A 76 16.66 -3.89 12.00
N LEU A 77 17.27 -5.09 11.99
CA LEU A 77 18.42 -5.39 12.85
C LEU A 77 19.57 -4.41 12.63
N LEU A 78 19.91 -4.13 11.36
CA LEU A 78 20.95 -3.16 11.04
C LEU A 78 20.57 -1.74 11.51
N SER A 79 19.30 -1.39 11.45
CA SER A 79 18.83 -0.09 11.92
C SER A 79 18.96 0.10 13.42
N LYS A 80 19.00 -0.97 14.22
CA LYS A 80 19.24 -0.90 15.68
C LYS A 80 20.62 -0.35 16.06
N THR A 81 21.55 -0.26 15.11
CA THR A 81 22.84 0.41 15.34
C THR A 81 22.76 1.94 15.23
N MET A 82 21.62 2.47 14.77
CA MET A 82 21.40 3.92 14.65
C MET A 82 21.09 4.51 16.04
N PRO A 83 21.42 5.80 16.26
CA PRO A 83 21.09 6.47 17.51
C PRO A 83 19.57 6.53 17.69
N SER A 84 19.12 6.21 18.90
CA SER A 84 17.72 6.30 19.30
C SER A 84 17.39 7.64 19.97
N VAL A 85 16.12 8.01 19.97
CA VAL A 85 15.60 9.16 20.73
C VAL A 85 14.86 8.62 21.96
N MET A 86 15.46 8.74 23.13
CA MET A 86 14.97 8.13 24.37
C MET A 86 14.82 6.60 24.21
N PHE A 87 13.58 6.11 24.12
CA PHE A 87 13.21 4.69 23.89
C PHE A 87 12.67 4.42 22.47
N LEU A 88 12.77 5.42 21.58
CA LEU A 88 12.21 5.37 20.23
C LEU A 88 13.33 5.11 19.21
N ASP A 89 13.24 4.01 18.50
CA ASP A 89 14.23 3.60 17.50
C ASP A 89 13.81 4.01 16.09
N PHE A 90 14.81 4.50 15.35
CA PHE A 90 14.67 4.64 13.90
C PHE A 90 14.91 3.29 13.24
N ASP A 91 14.08 2.94 12.26
CA ASP A 91 14.26 1.74 11.47
C ASP A 91 13.85 1.97 10.00
N PHE A 92 14.47 1.21 9.09
CA PHE A 92 14.22 1.25 7.67
C PHE A 92 13.45 0.02 7.15
N LYS A 93 12.92 -0.84 8.03
CA LYS A 93 12.13 -2.01 7.62
C LYS A 93 10.91 -1.61 6.77
N ASP A 94 10.33 -0.45 7.07
CA ASP A 94 9.15 0.08 6.39
C ASP A 94 9.40 0.34 4.90
N VAL A 95 10.65 0.64 4.51
CA VAL A 95 11.05 0.78 3.10
C VAL A 95 10.80 -0.52 2.32
N ILE A 96 11.26 -1.64 2.88
CA ILE A 96 11.11 -2.97 2.24
C ILE A 96 9.65 -3.39 2.21
N ILE A 97 8.91 -3.12 3.28
CA ILE A 97 7.49 -3.42 3.39
C ILE A 97 6.67 -2.57 2.39
N CYS A 98 6.98 -1.28 2.24
CA CYS A 98 6.37 -0.43 1.22
C CYS A 98 6.66 -0.92 -0.20
N ILE A 99 7.89 -1.36 -0.50
CA ILE A 99 8.23 -1.96 -1.81
C ILE A 99 7.38 -3.21 -2.05
N GLY A 100 7.24 -4.08 -1.06
CA GLY A 100 6.35 -5.24 -1.10
C GLY A 100 4.90 -4.84 -1.37
N GLY A 101 4.41 -3.82 -0.67
CA GLY A 101 3.06 -3.28 -0.84
C GLY A 101 2.79 -2.63 -2.20
N PHE A 102 3.77 -1.92 -2.76
CA PHE A 102 3.67 -1.33 -4.10
C PHE A 102 3.71 -2.38 -5.22
N THR A 103 4.36 -3.51 -4.95
CA THR A 103 4.56 -4.59 -5.91
C THR A 103 3.39 -5.58 -5.92
N PHE A 104 2.97 -6.03 -4.74
CA PHE A 104 1.96 -7.07 -4.57
C PHE A 104 0.62 -6.55 -4.01
N GLY A 105 0.58 -5.31 -3.57
CA GLY A 105 -0.64 -4.63 -3.10
C GLY A 105 -0.69 -4.42 -1.58
N PRO A 106 -1.70 -3.65 -1.10
CA PRO A 106 -1.78 -3.21 0.31
C PRO A 106 -2.00 -4.36 1.30
N MET A 107 -2.64 -5.47 0.89
CA MET A 107 -2.80 -6.64 1.75
C MET A 107 -1.47 -7.32 2.04
N THR A 108 -0.54 -7.27 1.08
CA THR A 108 0.83 -7.73 1.27
C THR A 108 1.59 -6.84 2.26
N ALA A 109 1.42 -5.52 2.18
CA ALA A 109 2.01 -4.62 3.15
C ALA A 109 1.52 -4.91 4.58
N LEU A 110 0.21 -5.16 4.74
CA LEU A 110 -0.36 -5.57 6.03
C LEU A 110 0.27 -6.86 6.57
N LEU A 111 0.33 -7.90 5.72
CA LEU A 111 0.90 -9.19 6.11
C LEU A 111 2.37 -9.07 6.50
N LEU A 112 3.18 -8.37 5.68
CA LEU A 112 4.60 -8.15 5.96
C LEU A 112 4.79 -7.35 7.26
N SER A 113 3.99 -6.30 7.50
CA SER A 113 4.05 -5.48 8.72
C SER A 113 3.84 -6.33 9.97
N VAL A 114 2.79 -7.16 9.97
CA VAL A 114 2.47 -8.03 11.11
C VAL A 114 3.54 -9.10 11.30
N MET A 115 3.99 -9.74 10.22
CA MET A 115 4.99 -10.80 10.28
C MET A 115 6.34 -10.29 10.80
N VAL A 116 6.84 -9.16 10.29
CA VAL A 116 8.11 -8.59 10.74
C VAL A 116 8.02 -8.15 12.19
N ALA A 117 6.93 -7.45 12.58
CA ALA A 117 6.73 -7.05 13.97
C ALA A 117 6.61 -8.26 14.92
N PHE A 118 6.00 -9.34 14.47
CA PHE A 118 5.90 -10.58 15.26
C PHE A 118 7.26 -11.24 15.47
N ILE A 119 8.09 -11.32 14.42
CA ILE A 119 9.45 -11.85 14.54
C ILE A 119 10.29 -10.95 15.47
N GLU A 120 10.18 -9.61 15.34
CA GLU A 120 10.82 -8.64 16.22
C GLU A 120 10.44 -8.86 17.69
N MET A 121 9.15 -9.09 17.97
CA MET A 121 8.64 -9.35 19.32
C MET A 121 9.31 -10.58 19.97
N ILE A 122 9.51 -11.64 19.23
CA ILE A 122 10.06 -12.91 19.77
C ILE A 122 11.59 -12.84 19.94
N THR A 123 12.26 -12.03 19.10
CA THR A 123 13.73 -12.07 19.01
C THR A 123 14.43 -10.99 19.80
N ILE A 124 13.98 -9.75 19.75
CA ILE A 124 14.74 -8.60 20.26
C ILE A 124 13.91 -7.54 20.99
N SER A 125 12.61 -7.72 21.14
CA SER A 125 11.77 -6.70 21.77
C SER A 125 11.84 -6.75 23.29
N ASP A 126 12.26 -5.66 23.91
CA ASP A 126 12.25 -5.48 25.38
C ASP A 126 10.82 -5.20 25.92
N THR A 127 9.90 -4.76 25.06
CA THR A 127 8.54 -4.33 25.43
C THR A 127 7.47 -5.34 25.06
N PHE A 128 7.87 -6.49 24.53
CA PHE A 128 7.04 -7.64 24.15
C PHE A 128 5.77 -7.22 23.39
N LEU A 129 4.58 -7.43 23.99
CA LEU A 129 3.30 -7.19 23.31
C LEU A 129 3.05 -5.72 22.97
N TYR A 130 3.44 -4.78 23.84
CA TYR A 130 3.30 -3.34 23.56
C TYR A 130 4.14 -2.92 22.35
N GLY A 131 5.40 -3.38 22.29
CA GLY A 131 6.28 -3.13 21.15
C GLY A 131 5.77 -3.74 19.86
N PHE A 132 5.25 -4.97 19.91
CA PHE A 132 4.62 -5.63 18.77
C PHE A 132 3.46 -4.82 18.21
N LEU A 133 2.50 -4.45 19.06
CA LEU A 133 1.31 -3.69 18.64
C LEU A 133 1.72 -2.32 18.10
N MET A 134 2.62 -1.62 18.79
CA MET A 134 3.11 -0.30 18.37
C MET A 134 3.76 -0.38 16.99
N ASN A 135 4.70 -1.32 16.78
CA ASN A 135 5.40 -1.47 15.51
C ASN A 135 4.45 -1.93 14.39
N ALA A 136 3.58 -2.90 14.64
CA ALA A 136 2.60 -3.36 13.66
C ALA A 136 1.66 -2.23 13.22
N ILE A 137 1.10 -1.47 14.17
CA ILE A 137 0.19 -0.36 13.88
C ILE A 137 0.92 0.77 13.16
N ALA A 138 2.13 1.15 13.59
CA ALA A 138 2.93 2.18 12.94
C ALA A 138 3.23 1.83 11.48
N THR A 139 3.80 0.64 11.25
CA THR A 139 4.15 0.16 9.92
C THR A 139 2.92 -0.02 9.03
N CYS A 140 1.81 -0.58 9.56
CA CYS A 140 0.55 -0.69 8.82
C CYS A 140 0.00 0.68 8.42
N SER A 141 -0.02 1.65 9.34
CA SER A 141 -0.53 3.01 9.06
C SER A 141 0.24 3.67 7.93
N PHE A 142 1.55 3.51 7.89
CA PHE A 142 2.40 4.05 6.84
C PHE A 142 2.29 3.26 5.53
N CYS A 143 2.65 1.97 5.57
CA CYS A 143 2.82 1.14 4.37
C CYS A 143 1.50 0.78 3.69
N CYS A 144 0.43 0.49 4.46
CA CYS A 144 -0.86 0.15 3.84
C CYS A 144 -1.50 1.38 3.19
N THR A 145 -1.44 2.56 3.85
CA THR A 145 -1.95 3.82 3.29
C THR A 145 -1.20 4.18 2.01
N ALA A 146 0.14 4.12 2.03
CA ALA A 146 0.97 4.39 0.86
C ALA A 146 0.65 3.42 -0.30
N SER A 147 0.54 2.13 0.00
CA SER A 147 0.27 1.09 -0.99
C SER A 147 -1.15 1.17 -1.56
N PHE A 148 -2.13 1.54 -0.75
CA PHE A 148 -3.51 1.70 -1.19
C PHE A 148 -3.66 2.85 -2.19
N ILE A 149 -3.04 4.01 -1.90
CA ILE A 149 -3.05 5.16 -2.82
C ILE A 149 -2.27 4.82 -4.08
N TYR A 150 -1.09 4.20 -3.95
CA TYR A 150 -0.28 3.80 -5.09
C TYR A 150 -1.02 2.80 -5.99
N LYS A 151 -1.78 1.85 -5.42
CA LYS A 151 -2.60 0.91 -6.18
C LYS A 151 -3.67 1.60 -7.03
N LYS A 152 -4.20 2.75 -6.57
CA LYS A 152 -5.18 3.55 -7.35
C LYS A 152 -4.51 4.40 -8.42
N VAL A 153 -3.30 4.90 -8.15
CA VAL A 153 -2.57 5.83 -9.02
C VAL A 153 -1.19 5.27 -9.30
N HIS A 154 -1.06 4.34 -10.25
CA HIS A 154 0.18 3.68 -10.63
C HIS A 154 1.14 4.63 -11.36
N SER A 155 1.61 5.66 -10.68
CA SER A 155 2.52 6.68 -11.24
C SER A 155 3.55 7.14 -10.21
N LYS A 156 4.62 7.82 -10.67
CA LYS A 156 5.60 8.46 -9.77
C LYS A 156 4.92 9.46 -8.81
N LYS A 157 3.96 10.24 -9.31
CA LYS A 157 3.16 11.15 -8.47
C LYS A 157 2.34 10.37 -7.45
N GLY A 158 1.74 9.23 -7.85
CA GLY A 158 1.01 8.35 -6.94
C GLY A 158 1.88 7.77 -5.82
N ALA A 159 3.14 7.44 -6.10
CA ALA A 159 4.09 6.99 -5.09
C ALA A 159 4.40 8.10 -4.07
N VAL A 160 4.70 9.32 -4.56
CA VAL A 160 4.98 10.47 -3.67
C VAL A 160 3.76 10.82 -2.82
N ILE A 161 2.58 10.96 -3.43
CA ILE A 161 1.34 11.27 -2.70
C ILE A 161 0.99 10.16 -1.71
N GLY A 162 1.13 8.90 -2.13
CA GLY A 162 0.87 7.74 -1.28
C GLY A 162 1.75 7.72 -0.04
N LEU A 163 3.07 7.90 -0.23
CA LEU A 163 4.03 7.93 0.87
C LEU A 163 3.83 9.14 1.78
N ALA A 164 3.61 10.33 1.21
CA ALA A 164 3.33 11.53 2.01
C ALA A 164 2.05 11.37 2.85
N SER A 165 0.97 10.82 2.27
CA SER A 165 -0.25 10.49 3.02
C SER A 165 0.00 9.42 4.07
N GLY A 166 0.88 8.45 3.80
CA GLY A 166 1.33 7.44 4.75
C GLY A 166 2.04 8.06 5.95
N VAL A 167 2.92 9.05 5.72
CA VAL A 167 3.59 9.80 6.82
C VAL A 167 2.57 10.51 7.69
N VAL A 168 1.62 11.22 7.09
CA VAL A 168 0.56 11.91 7.84
C VAL A 168 -0.26 10.92 8.66
N CYS A 169 -0.68 9.80 8.07
CA CYS A 169 -1.41 8.75 8.76
C CYS A 169 -0.60 8.15 9.92
N LEU A 170 0.68 7.84 9.70
CA LEU A 170 1.61 7.37 10.73
C LEU A 170 1.67 8.34 11.91
N VAL A 171 1.91 9.63 11.64
CA VAL A 171 2.01 10.64 12.70
C VAL A 171 0.72 10.73 13.51
N CYS A 172 -0.45 10.82 12.85
CA CYS A 172 -1.72 10.89 13.55
C CYS A 172 -2.00 9.66 14.42
N VAL A 173 -1.78 8.45 13.86
CA VAL A 173 -2.03 7.19 14.57
C VAL A 173 -1.05 7.02 15.72
N MET A 174 0.22 7.39 15.55
CA MET A 174 1.23 7.24 16.60
C MET A 174 1.09 8.30 17.71
N LEU A 175 0.62 9.50 17.42
CA LEU A 175 0.25 10.48 18.46
C LEU A 175 -0.92 9.96 19.29
N LEU A 176 -1.94 9.37 18.63
CA LEU A 176 -3.06 8.75 19.33
C LEU A 176 -2.61 7.55 20.18
N TRP A 177 -1.75 6.68 19.64
CA TRP A 177 -1.16 5.56 20.38
C TRP A 177 -0.42 6.03 21.61
N ASN A 178 0.46 7.01 21.45
CA ASN A 178 1.25 7.54 22.56
C ASN A 178 0.37 8.20 23.62
N TYR A 179 -0.68 8.90 23.24
CA TYR A 179 -1.64 9.48 24.17
C TYR A 179 -2.39 8.43 25.00
N LEU A 180 -2.82 7.33 24.34
CA LEU A 180 -3.69 6.32 24.97
C LEU A 180 -2.89 5.23 25.70
N ILE A 181 -1.83 4.71 25.10
CA ILE A 181 -1.17 3.46 25.53
C ILE A 181 0.15 3.73 26.23
N THR A 182 0.90 4.75 25.85
CA THR A 182 2.22 5.02 26.42
C THR A 182 2.20 5.29 27.93
N PRO A 183 1.18 5.96 28.53
CA PRO A 183 1.10 6.10 29.97
C PRO A 183 1.08 4.76 30.72
N PHE A 184 0.36 3.76 30.19
CA PHE A 184 0.28 2.42 30.79
C PHE A 184 1.63 1.68 30.66
N TYR A 185 2.28 1.79 29.52
CA TYR A 185 3.55 1.14 29.25
C TYR A 185 4.71 1.78 30.04
N MET A 186 4.76 3.11 30.11
CA MET A 186 5.80 3.84 30.87
C MET A 186 5.55 3.88 32.37
N GLY A 187 4.35 3.57 32.84
CA GLY A 187 3.95 3.73 34.25
C GLY A 187 3.99 5.20 34.72
N GLN A 188 3.84 6.16 33.80
CA GLN A 188 3.87 7.58 34.08
C GLN A 188 2.48 8.20 34.06
N PRO A 189 2.24 9.28 34.85
CA PRO A 189 1.00 10.04 34.77
C PRO A 189 0.75 10.53 33.32
N ARG A 190 -0.53 10.59 32.92
CA ARG A 190 -0.90 10.99 31.56
C ARG A 190 -0.42 12.39 31.20
N GLU A 191 -0.41 13.33 32.16
CA GLU A 191 0.05 14.71 31.99
C GLU A 191 1.52 14.77 31.51
N VAL A 192 2.36 13.87 32.00
CA VAL A 192 3.78 13.78 31.60
C VAL A 192 3.89 13.36 30.12
N VAL A 193 3.11 12.36 29.72
CA VAL A 193 3.12 11.87 28.34
C VAL A 193 2.50 12.90 27.37
N GLU A 194 1.45 13.60 27.79
CA GLU A 194 0.85 14.71 27.02
C GLU A 194 1.86 15.82 26.76
N ALA A 195 2.66 16.20 27.77
CA ALA A 195 3.70 17.20 27.59
C ALA A 195 4.79 16.78 26.60
N MET A 196 4.98 15.47 26.36
CA MET A 196 5.94 14.92 25.40
C MET A 196 5.38 14.76 23.99
N LEU A 197 4.07 14.83 23.78
CA LEU A 197 3.44 14.56 22.47
C LEU A 197 3.97 15.49 21.37
N LEU A 198 4.00 16.79 21.62
CA LEU A 198 4.43 17.78 20.64
C LEU A 198 5.96 17.90 20.55
N PRO A 199 6.75 17.97 21.64
CA PRO A 199 8.18 18.18 21.52
C PRO A 199 8.97 16.90 21.20
N VAL A 200 8.45 15.69 21.48
CA VAL A 200 9.18 14.44 21.28
C VAL A 200 8.52 13.54 20.26
N PHE A 201 7.27 13.13 20.49
CA PHE A 201 6.63 12.11 19.63
C PHE A 201 6.29 12.62 18.24
N LEU A 202 5.84 13.88 18.11
CA LEU A 202 5.53 14.47 16.79
C LEU A 202 6.79 14.56 15.91
N PRO A 203 7.90 15.22 16.32
CA PRO A 203 9.08 15.34 15.47
C PRO A 203 9.75 13.98 15.21
N PHE A 204 9.73 13.07 16.19
CA PHE A 204 10.26 11.71 15.97
C PHE A 204 9.49 10.96 14.88
N ASN A 205 8.17 10.89 14.96
CA ASN A 205 7.36 10.16 13.96
C ASN A 205 7.41 10.83 12.57
N LEU A 206 7.55 12.16 12.54
CA LEU A 206 7.77 12.90 11.29
C LEU A 206 9.12 12.57 10.67
N ALA A 207 10.19 12.54 11.48
CA ALA A 207 11.53 12.16 11.04
C ALA A 207 11.57 10.71 10.55
N LYS A 208 11.03 9.76 11.32
CA LYS A 208 10.94 8.34 10.97
C LYS A 208 10.17 8.12 9.67
N GLY A 209 8.97 8.69 9.57
CA GLY A 209 8.14 8.58 8.36
C GLY A 209 8.78 9.26 7.16
N GLY A 210 9.38 10.43 7.35
CA GLY A 210 10.08 11.17 6.29
C GLY A 210 11.31 10.45 5.75
N MET A 211 12.14 9.87 6.63
CA MET A 211 13.28 9.04 6.23
C MET A 211 12.83 7.82 5.43
N ASN A 212 11.82 7.09 5.92
CA ASN A 212 11.28 5.92 5.24
C ASN A 212 10.63 6.27 3.89
N MET A 213 9.91 7.40 3.81
CA MET A 213 9.41 7.94 2.54
C MET A 213 10.54 8.22 1.55
N ALA A 214 11.55 8.98 1.96
CA ALA A 214 12.67 9.37 1.10
C ALA A 214 13.49 8.16 0.63
N ALA A 215 13.80 7.24 1.53
CA ALA A 215 14.49 5.99 1.22
C ALA A 215 13.67 5.11 0.28
N THR A 216 12.35 5.01 0.49
CA THR A 216 11.46 4.27 -0.42
C THR A 216 11.47 4.88 -1.83
N LEU A 217 11.37 6.20 -1.97
CA LEU A 217 11.43 6.87 -3.27
C LEU A 217 12.75 6.66 -3.99
N LEU A 218 13.86 6.58 -3.24
CA LEU A 218 15.20 6.35 -3.79
C LEU A 218 15.40 4.90 -4.23
N ILE A 219 14.99 3.93 -3.40
CA ILE A 219 15.29 2.50 -3.55
C ILE A 219 14.24 1.77 -4.41
N TYR A 220 12.98 2.22 -4.39
CA TYR A 220 11.89 1.57 -5.11
C TYR A 220 12.18 1.35 -6.62
N PRO A 221 12.68 2.34 -7.38
CA PRO A 221 12.89 2.16 -8.82
C PRO A 221 13.88 1.06 -9.19
N PRO A 222 15.10 1.01 -8.62
CA PRO A 222 16.06 -0.04 -8.96
C PRO A 222 15.61 -1.41 -8.46
N VAL A 223 14.98 -1.50 -7.27
CA VAL A 223 14.51 -2.77 -6.73
C VAL A 223 13.40 -3.37 -7.58
N VAL A 224 12.40 -2.58 -7.96
CA VAL A 224 11.31 -3.08 -8.84
C VAL A 224 11.85 -3.47 -10.22
N ALA A 225 12.82 -2.75 -10.75
CA ALA A 225 13.48 -3.15 -12.00
C ALA A 225 14.21 -4.49 -11.86
N ALA A 226 14.90 -4.73 -10.76
CA ALA A 226 15.53 -6.01 -10.45
C ALA A 226 14.53 -7.15 -10.29
N LEU A 227 13.45 -6.94 -9.52
CA LEU A 227 12.39 -7.95 -9.30
C LEU A 227 11.69 -8.34 -10.62
N ARG A 228 11.50 -7.39 -11.53
CA ARG A 228 10.95 -7.67 -12.86
C ARG A 228 11.91 -8.49 -13.72
N ARG A 229 13.21 -8.18 -13.68
CA ARG A 229 14.24 -8.98 -14.38
C ARG A 229 14.31 -10.41 -13.85
N ALA A 230 14.11 -10.59 -12.56
CA ALA A 230 14.06 -11.89 -11.91
C ALA A 230 12.74 -12.66 -12.16
N GLY A 231 11.77 -12.07 -12.88
CA GLY A 231 10.48 -12.70 -13.16
C GLY A 231 9.55 -12.86 -11.95
N VAL A 232 9.86 -12.16 -10.86
CA VAL A 232 9.07 -12.16 -9.61
C VAL A 232 7.82 -11.30 -9.73
N VAL A 233 7.90 -10.23 -10.54
CA VAL A 233 6.83 -9.26 -10.75
C VAL A 233 6.43 -9.22 -12.22
N PRO A 234 5.12 -9.20 -12.54
CA PRO A 234 4.66 -9.08 -13.93
C PRO A 234 5.22 -7.83 -14.62
N PRO A 235 5.46 -7.90 -15.93
CA PRO A 235 5.86 -6.73 -16.70
C PRO A 235 4.76 -5.66 -16.62
N SER A 236 5.13 -4.43 -16.33
CA SER A 236 4.20 -3.31 -16.28
C SER A 236 3.79 -2.90 -17.69
N GLN A 237 2.50 -2.83 -17.95
CA GLN A 237 1.96 -2.32 -19.21
C GLN A 237 2.28 -0.84 -19.48
N SER A 238 2.69 -0.09 -18.45
CA SER A 238 3.04 1.33 -18.54
C SER A 238 4.55 1.60 -18.67
N ALA A 239 5.38 0.56 -18.67
CA ALA A 239 6.84 0.72 -18.64
C ALA A 239 7.46 0.76 -20.05
N GLN A 240 7.00 1.65 -20.90
CA GLN A 240 7.90 2.19 -21.91
C GLN A 240 8.94 3.03 -21.19
N GLY A 241 10.11 2.43 -21.02
CA GLY A 241 11.46 2.94 -20.83
C GLY A 241 11.76 4.39 -20.41
N LYS A 242 10.89 5.06 -19.66
CA LYS A 242 11.25 6.37 -19.09
C LYS A 242 12.26 6.13 -17.96
N LYS A 243 13.55 6.26 -18.31
CA LYS A 243 14.66 6.37 -17.35
C LYS A 243 14.22 7.29 -16.21
N PHE A 244 14.49 6.89 -14.97
CA PHE A 244 14.27 7.78 -13.84
C PHE A 244 15.07 9.06 -14.07
N SER A 245 14.40 10.19 -13.98
CA SER A 245 15.05 11.50 -14.10
C SER A 245 16.08 11.63 -12.99
N ALA A 246 17.30 12.01 -13.33
CA ALA A 246 18.35 12.31 -12.35
C ALA A 246 17.84 13.31 -11.30
N GLY A 247 17.01 14.29 -11.69
CA GLY A 247 16.39 15.23 -10.78
C GLY A 247 15.48 14.57 -9.73
N PHE A 248 14.76 13.50 -10.06
CA PHE A 248 13.94 12.77 -9.08
C PHE A 248 14.81 12.03 -8.06
N LEU A 249 15.90 11.44 -8.49
CA LEU A 249 16.86 10.78 -7.59
C LEU A 249 17.55 11.79 -6.68
N LEU A 250 18.00 12.93 -7.22
CA LEU A 250 18.59 14.01 -6.44
C LEU A 250 17.60 14.59 -5.41
N PHE A 251 16.35 14.78 -5.80
CA PHE A 251 15.30 15.22 -4.89
C PHE A 251 15.09 14.21 -3.74
N SER A 252 15.00 12.92 -4.06
CA SER A 252 14.82 11.86 -3.04
C SER A 252 16.03 11.75 -2.12
N LEU A 253 17.24 11.91 -2.65
CA LEU A 253 18.47 11.91 -1.86
C LEU A 253 18.56 13.14 -0.96
N ALA A 254 18.26 14.33 -1.47
CA ALA A 254 18.24 15.56 -0.66
C ALA A 254 17.23 15.45 0.47
N LEU A 255 16.03 14.90 0.18
CA LEU A 255 15.01 14.67 1.19
C LEU A 255 15.47 13.68 2.26
N LEU A 256 16.15 12.60 1.86
CA LEU A 256 16.71 11.61 2.78
C LEU A 256 17.76 12.26 3.70
N VAL A 257 18.70 12.99 3.13
CA VAL A 257 19.74 13.71 3.90
C VAL A 257 19.11 14.68 4.90
N THR A 258 18.10 15.45 4.48
CA THR A 258 17.39 16.39 5.37
C THR A 258 16.75 15.67 6.55
N PHE A 259 16.04 14.56 6.35
CA PHE A 259 15.40 13.84 7.44
C PHE A 259 16.39 13.06 8.31
N VAL A 260 17.51 12.58 7.76
CA VAL A 260 18.59 11.96 8.54
C VAL A 260 19.24 13.01 9.44
N LEU A 261 19.59 14.19 8.93
CA LEU A 261 20.13 15.28 9.74
C LEU A 261 19.13 15.69 10.83
N PHE A 262 17.86 15.81 10.49
CA PHE A 262 16.82 16.10 11.47
C PHE A 262 16.72 15.03 12.56
N ALA A 263 16.82 13.75 12.21
CA ALA A 263 16.85 12.64 13.17
C ALA A 263 18.09 12.70 14.08
N LEU A 264 19.27 13.04 13.54
CA LEU A 264 20.52 13.18 14.33
C LEU A 264 20.45 14.34 15.31
N VAL A 265 19.83 15.48 14.92
CA VAL A 265 19.55 16.60 15.84
C VAL A 265 18.62 16.15 16.97
N LEU A 266 17.54 15.42 16.66
CA LEU A 266 16.61 14.91 17.67
C LEU A 266 17.26 13.90 18.61
N ALA A 267 18.22 13.12 18.11
CA ALA A 267 18.98 12.17 18.91
C ALA A 267 20.13 12.83 19.74
N GLY A 268 20.34 14.13 19.58
CA GLY A 268 21.40 14.85 20.31
C GLY A 268 22.82 14.48 19.88
N VAL A 269 22.98 13.98 18.63
CA VAL A 269 24.29 13.62 18.08
C VAL A 269 25.01 14.84 17.51
N ILE A 270 24.23 15.78 16.97
CA ILE A 270 24.67 17.06 16.40
C ILE A 270 23.81 18.21 16.91
#